data_ba0fc618a8196b9a45e800dab4ce387c
#
_entry.id   ba0fc618a8196b9a45e800dab4ce387c
#
_cell.length_a   1.000
_cell.length_b   1.000
_cell.length_c   1.000
_cell.angle_alpha   90.00
_cell.angle_beta   90.00
_cell.angle_gamma   90.00
#
_symmetry.space_group_name_H-M   'P 1'
#
loop_
_entity.id
_entity.type
_entity.pdbx_description
1 polymer ?
#
loop_
_entity_poly.entity_id
_entity_poly.type
_entity_poly.pdbx_seq_one_letter_code
_entity_poly.pdbx_strand_id
1 'polypeptide(L)'
;MTNIYRAKDLAELFDKITTNSIGLDRTIQNFWESTNATYPPFNIIQENNHESTLEIALAGFKKKEVKVYTEHGKLIVEGKKDEKKENEYVHRGMAQRSFKREWQLTDDVEIKEVVFEDGLLSISLGKVVPEHHARKDYL
;
A
#
# COMPACT_ATOMS: atom_id res chain seq x y z
N MET A 1 -14.43 28.02 -15.44
CA MET A 1 -15.47 27.24 -14.75
C MET A 1 -14.98 25.81 -14.54
N THR A 2 -14.77 25.44 -13.32
CA THR A 2 -14.27 24.13 -13.00
C THR A 2 -15.39 23.12 -12.95
N ASN A 3 -15.34 22.15 -13.84
CA ASN A 3 -16.21 20.99 -13.76
C ASN A 3 -15.74 20.13 -12.59
N ILE A 4 -16.27 20.41 -11.43
CA ILE A 4 -16.03 19.58 -10.28
C ILE A 4 -17.07 18.47 -10.33
N TYR A 5 -16.64 17.26 -10.62
CA TYR A 5 -17.49 16.10 -10.45
C TYR A 5 -17.80 15.97 -8.97
N ARG A 6 -19.07 16.04 -8.63
CA ARG A 6 -19.51 15.86 -7.27
C ARG A 6 -19.22 14.42 -6.86
N ALA A 7 -18.94 14.21 -5.58
CA ALA A 7 -18.72 12.86 -5.04
C ALA A 7 -19.88 11.91 -5.40
N LYS A 8 -21.09 12.43 -5.49
CA LYS A 8 -22.28 11.70 -5.91
C LYS A 8 -22.16 11.18 -7.35
N ASP A 9 -21.63 12.02 -8.25
CA ASP A 9 -21.49 11.66 -9.66
C ASP A 9 -20.45 10.56 -9.86
N LEU A 10 -19.38 10.60 -9.08
CA LEU A 10 -18.36 9.55 -9.08
C LEU A 10 -18.92 8.24 -8.54
N ALA A 11 -19.71 8.28 -7.47
CA ALA A 11 -20.35 7.10 -6.90
C ALA A 11 -21.30 6.45 -7.91
N GLU A 12 -22.09 7.25 -8.63
CA GLU A 12 -22.97 6.76 -9.68
C GLU A 12 -22.19 6.14 -10.85
N LEU A 13 -21.07 6.75 -11.22
CA LEU A 13 -20.21 6.22 -12.27
C LEU A 13 -19.62 4.86 -11.85
N PHE A 14 -19.11 4.76 -10.63
CA PHE A 14 -18.59 3.50 -10.10
C PHE A 14 -19.66 2.41 -10.04
N ASP A 15 -20.89 2.77 -9.64
CA ASP A 15 -22.02 1.83 -9.62
C ASP A 15 -22.32 1.29 -11.03
N LYS A 16 -22.32 2.16 -12.03
CA LYS A 16 -22.52 1.76 -13.42
C LYS A 16 -21.43 0.82 -13.93
N ILE A 17 -20.18 1.11 -13.59
CA ILE A 17 -19.03 0.29 -14.00
C ILE A 17 -19.11 -1.08 -13.31
N THR A 18 -19.38 -1.13 -12.02
CA THR A 18 -19.47 -2.38 -11.26
C THR A 18 -20.67 -3.24 -11.68
N THR A 19 -21.79 -2.61 -12.05
CA THR A 19 -23.00 -3.32 -12.48
C THR A 19 -22.80 -4.00 -13.83
N ASN A 20 -21.97 -3.42 -14.70
CA ASN A 20 -21.82 -3.88 -16.09
C ASN A 20 -20.54 -4.67 -16.34
N SER A 21 -19.69 -4.88 -15.32
CA SER A 21 -18.37 -5.50 -15.52
C SER A 21 -18.16 -6.65 -14.53
N ILE A 22 -17.97 -7.84 -15.06
CA ILE A 22 -17.68 -9.03 -14.25
C ILE A 22 -16.22 -8.97 -13.81
N GLY A 23 -15.99 -8.98 -12.49
CA GLY A 23 -14.66 -8.96 -11.90
C GLY A 23 -14.07 -7.58 -11.66
N LEU A 24 -14.61 -6.56 -12.33
CA LEU A 24 -14.15 -5.18 -12.17
C LEU A 24 -14.59 -4.59 -10.81
N ASP A 25 -15.73 -5.04 -10.31
CA ASP A 25 -16.27 -4.67 -8.99
C ASP A 25 -15.25 -4.89 -7.88
N ARG A 26 -14.57 -6.04 -7.91
CA ARG A 26 -13.55 -6.38 -6.92
C ARG A 26 -12.35 -5.45 -7.01
N THR A 27 -11.92 -5.13 -8.21
CA THR A 27 -10.81 -4.19 -8.44
C THR A 27 -11.17 -2.79 -7.96
N ILE A 28 -12.37 -2.33 -8.27
CA ILE A 28 -12.87 -1.02 -7.83
C ILE A 28 -13.06 -0.99 -6.32
N GLN A 29 -13.56 -2.05 -5.74
CA GLN A 29 -13.72 -2.17 -4.30
C GLN A 29 -12.36 -2.12 -3.60
N ASN A 30 -11.36 -2.82 -4.11
CA ASN A 30 -10.01 -2.78 -3.58
C ASN A 30 -9.42 -1.38 -3.67
N PHE A 31 -9.64 -0.69 -4.79
CA PHE A 31 -9.22 0.70 -4.96
C PHE A 31 -9.90 1.61 -3.94
N TRP A 32 -11.22 1.45 -3.78
CA TRP A 32 -12.01 2.23 -2.85
C TRP A 32 -11.58 1.99 -1.41
N GLU A 33 -11.38 0.74 -1.04
CA GLU A 33 -10.87 0.37 0.28
C GLU A 33 -9.48 0.94 0.54
N SER A 34 -8.61 0.92 -0.46
CA SER A 34 -7.27 1.49 -0.33
C SER A 34 -7.28 3.00 -0.18
N THR A 35 -8.27 3.69 -0.75
CA THR A 35 -8.43 5.14 -0.57
C THR A 35 -9.09 5.51 0.74
N ASN A 36 -9.98 4.65 1.26
CA ASN A 36 -10.70 4.88 2.52
C ASN A 36 -9.96 4.32 3.74
N ALA A 37 -9.23 3.23 3.56
CA ALA A 37 -8.41 2.63 4.62
C ALA A 37 -7.08 3.37 4.69
N THR A 38 -7.09 4.50 5.36
CA THR A 38 -5.94 5.40 5.41
C THR A 38 -4.88 5.01 6.45
N TYR A 39 -5.12 3.95 7.21
CA TYR A 39 -4.19 3.55 8.27
C TYR A 39 -3.44 2.28 7.89
N PRO A 40 -2.12 2.27 8.05
CA PRO A 40 -1.27 3.42 8.37
C PRO A 40 -1.04 4.32 7.13
N PRO A 41 -0.76 5.61 7.34
CA PRO A 41 -0.42 6.50 6.23
C PRO A 41 0.85 6.04 5.54
N PHE A 42 0.88 6.16 4.23
CA PHE A 42 2.04 5.75 3.45
C PHE A 42 2.26 6.66 2.24
N ASN A 43 3.49 6.68 1.77
CA ASN A 43 3.89 7.35 0.52
C ASN A 43 4.56 6.34 -0.39
N ILE A 44 4.38 6.51 -1.68
CA ILE A 44 5.15 5.78 -2.68
C ILE A 44 5.95 6.83 -3.45
N ILE A 45 7.27 6.73 -3.37
CA ILE A 45 8.19 7.66 -4.01
C ILE A 45 8.85 6.98 -5.20
N GLN A 46 8.71 7.59 -6.38
CA GLN A 46 9.41 7.12 -7.57
C GLN A 46 10.80 7.77 -7.59
N GLU A 47 11.83 6.99 -7.30
CA GLU A 47 13.22 7.49 -7.29
C GLU A 47 13.76 7.64 -8.71
N ASN A 48 13.55 6.62 -9.54
CA ASN A 48 13.90 6.63 -10.96
C ASN A 48 13.04 5.60 -11.70
N ASN A 49 13.35 5.31 -12.96
CA ASN A 49 12.55 4.36 -13.76
C ASN A 49 12.58 2.92 -13.24
N HIS A 50 13.54 2.60 -12.37
CA HIS A 50 13.76 1.24 -11.89
C HIS A 50 13.60 1.07 -10.39
N GLU A 51 13.53 2.16 -9.64
CA GLU A 51 13.50 2.13 -8.19
C GLU A 51 12.39 2.98 -7.62
N SER A 52 11.75 2.47 -6.60
CA SER A 52 10.74 3.19 -5.82
C SER A 52 10.91 2.88 -4.35
N THR A 53 10.37 3.74 -3.51
CA THR A 53 10.41 3.58 -2.07
C THR A 53 9.00 3.70 -1.51
N LEU A 54 8.61 2.71 -0.72
CA LEU A 54 7.38 2.75 0.05
C LEU A 54 7.72 3.19 1.46
N GLU A 55 7.15 4.32 1.89
CA GLU A 55 7.32 4.82 3.25
C GLU A 55 6.02 4.67 4.01
N ILE A 56 6.09 4.07 5.18
CA ILE A 56 4.91 3.86 6.03
C ILE A 56 5.16 4.50 7.39
N ALA A 57 4.26 5.38 7.81
CA ALA A 57 4.36 6.05 9.11
C ALA A 57 3.86 5.10 10.20
N LEU A 58 4.78 4.65 11.05
CA LEU A 58 4.51 3.71 12.13
C LEU A 58 5.02 4.23 13.47
N ALA A 59 4.72 5.51 13.75
CA ALA A 59 5.09 6.11 15.03
C ALA A 59 4.46 5.33 16.19
N GLY A 60 5.26 5.00 17.16
CA GLY A 60 4.82 4.25 18.33
C GLY A 60 4.93 2.73 18.21
N PHE A 61 5.26 2.22 17.02
CA PHE A 61 5.51 0.79 16.84
C PHE A 61 6.97 0.46 17.14
N LYS A 62 7.17 -0.67 17.75
CA LYS A 62 8.51 -1.24 17.95
C LYS A 62 8.84 -2.14 16.76
N LYS A 63 10.12 -2.29 16.45
CA LYS A 63 10.57 -3.14 15.36
C LYS A 63 10.03 -4.57 15.45
N LYS A 64 9.96 -5.12 16.65
CA LYS A 64 9.42 -6.47 16.88
C LYS A 64 7.90 -6.59 16.65
N GLU A 65 7.21 -5.47 16.60
CA GLU A 65 5.75 -5.42 16.38
C GLU A 65 5.38 -5.35 14.90
N VAL A 66 6.37 -5.18 14.03
CA VAL A 66 6.18 -5.00 12.58
C VAL A 66 6.77 -6.18 11.83
N LYS A 67 6.02 -6.71 10.88
CA LYS A 67 6.48 -7.77 9.97
C LYS A 67 6.35 -7.30 8.53
N VAL A 68 7.38 -7.54 7.74
CA VAL A 68 7.41 -7.24 6.31
C VAL A 68 7.80 -8.52 5.59
N TYR A 69 6.96 -8.95 4.67
CA TYR A 69 7.24 -10.17 3.90
C TYR A 69 6.53 -10.13 2.55
N THR A 70 6.96 -11.01 1.65
CA THR A 70 6.31 -11.21 0.37
C THR A 70 5.70 -12.60 0.31
N GLU A 71 4.53 -12.68 -0.30
CA GLU A 71 3.82 -13.94 -0.47
C GLU A 71 2.89 -13.83 -1.68
N HIS A 72 2.92 -14.79 -2.56
CA HIS A 72 2.06 -14.84 -3.75
C HIS A 72 2.10 -13.57 -4.60
N GLY A 73 3.29 -12.98 -4.78
CA GLY A 73 3.46 -11.77 -5.56
C GLY A 73 2.95 -10.51 -4.90
N LYS A 74 2.74 -10.55 -3.60
CA LYS A 74 2.28 -9.40 -2.81
C LYS A 74 3.32 -9.03 -1.76
N LEU A 75 3.47 -7.74 -1.55
CA LEU A 75 4.19 -7.20 -0.39
C LEU A 75 3.18 -7.04 0.74
N ILE A 76 3.47 -7.64 1.87
CA ILE A 76 2.58 -7.60 3.03
C ILE A 76 3.31 -6.96 4.19
N VAL A 77 2.67 -5.98 4.81
CA VAL A 77 3.16 -5.33 6.02
C VAL A 77 2.11 -5.49 7.10
N GLU A 78 2.51 -6.10 8.20
CA GLU A 78 1.66 -6.29 9.36
C GLU A 78 2.22 -5.58 10.57
N GLY A 79 1.36 -4.88 11.29
CA GLY A 79 1.69 -4.30 12.57
C GLY A 79 0.77 -4.86 13.63
N LYS A 80 1.33 -5.20 14.79
CA LYS A 80 0.57 -5.74 15.90
C LYS A 80 0.79 -4.90 17.15
N LYS A 81 -0.30 -4.36 17.68
CA LYS A 81 -0.31 -3.59 18.91
C LYS A 81 -1.12 -4.30 19.97
N ASP A 82 -0.56 -4.35 21.18
CA ASP A 82 -1.29 -4.81 22.34
C ASP A 82 -2.22 -3.71 22.83
N GLU A 83 -3.51 -3.94 22.76
CA GLU A 83 -4.52 -3.01 23.28
C GLU A 83 -4.63 -3.15 24.80
N LYS A 84 -3.66 -2.60 25.54
CA LYS A 84 -3.63 -2.76 27.00
C LYS A 84 -4.26 -1.63 27.80
N LYS A 85 -4.50 -0.46 27.19
CA LYS A 85 -5.09 0.68 27.91
C LYS A 85 -5.90 1.55 26.97
N GLU A 86 -7.15 1.73 27.28
CA GLU A 86 -7.93 2.82 26.73
C GLU A 86 -7.55 4.09 27.50
N ASN A 87 -6.82 4.97 26.83
CA ASN A 87 -6.56 6.29 27.37
C ASN A 87 -7.76 7.19 27.11
N GLU A 88 -8.01 8.08 28.06
CA GLU A 88 -8.98 9.16 27.84
C GLU A 88 -8.31 10.24 27.01
N TYR A 89 -8.73 10.38 25.73
CA TYR A 89 -8.15 11.40 24.86
C TYR A 89 -8.97 12.68 24.88
N VAL A 90 -8.32 13.78 25.08
CA VAL A 90 -8.92 15.11 24.82
C VAL A 90 -8.97 15.35 23.32
N HIS A 91 -7.94 14.90 22.61
CA HIS A 91 -7.86 14.90 21.16
C HIS A 91 -7.08 13.67 20.70
N ARG A 92 -7.59 12.97 19.68
CA ARG A 92 -6.89 11.82 19.12
C ARG A 92 -6.67 12.03 17.63
N GLY A 93 -5.48 12.51 17.28
CA GLY A 93 -5.06 12.70 15.90
C GLY A 93 -4.20 11.57 15.35
N MET A 94 -3.69 10.70 16.23
CA MET A 94 -2.85 9.56 15.85
C MET A 94 -3.52 8.25 16.24
N ALA A 95 -3.57 7.31 15.31
CA ALA A 95 -4.01 5.96 15.60
C ALA A 95 -2.79 5.06 15.80
N GLN A 96 -2.84 4.17 16.79
CA GLN A 96 -1.86 3.12 17.02
C GLN A 96 -2.61 1.81 17.18
N ARG A 97 -2.90 1.16 16.07
CA ARG A 97 -3.70 -0.06 16.05
C ARG A 97 -3.07 -1.10 15.16
N SER A 98 -3.42 -2.36 15.41
CA SER A 98 -2.98 -3.45 14.56
C SER A 98 -3.54 -3.29 13.14
N PHE A 99 -2.73 -3.65 12.16
CA PHE A 99 -3.11 -3.52 10.76
C PHE A 99 -2.45 -4.61 9.93
N LYS A 100 -3.00 -4.79 8.73
CA LYS A 100 -2.39 -5.61 7.68
C LYS A 100 -2.64 -4.91 6.36
N ARG A 101 -1.57 -4.55 5.67
CA ARG A 101 -1.63 -3.90 4.35
C ARG A 101 -0.95 -4.76 3.33
N GLU A 102 -1.52 -4.79 2.13
CA GLU A 102 -1.00 -5.57 1.02
C GLU A 102 -0.84 -4.69 -0.21
N TRP A 103 0.25 -4.89 -0.94
CA TRP A 103 0.50 -4.24 -2.22
C TRP A 103 0.84 -5.30 -3.25
N GLN A 104 0.19 -5.22 -4.40
CA GLN A 104 0.47 -6.14 -5.49
C GLN A 104 1.81 -5.77 -6.12
N LEU A 105 2.70 -6.73 -6.27
CA LEU A 105 3.98 -6.57 -6.96
C LEU A 105 3.91 -7.25 -8.33
N THR A 106 4.50 -6.60 -9.33
CA THR A 106 4.69 -7.24 -10.63
C THR A 106 5.89 -8.19 -10.57
N ASP A 107 5.98 -9.13 -11.51
CA ASP A 107 7.01 -10.17 -11.51
C ASP A 107 8.44 -9.61 -11.56
N ASP A 108 8.60 -8.40 -12.09
CA ASP A 108 9.89 -7.75 -12.25
C ASP A 108 10.29 -6.88 -11.06
N VAL A 109 9.51 -6.88 -10.00
CA VAL A 109 9.80 -6.07 -8.80
C VAL A 109 10.24 -6.96 -7.65
N GLU A 110 11.35 -6.57 -7.02
CA GLU A 110 11.80 -7.22 -5.80
C GLU A 110 12.14 -6.18 -4.72
N ILE A 111 12.16 -6.63 -3.48
CA ILE A 111 12.53 -5.80 -2.34
C ILE A 111 14.03 -5.75 -2.23
N LYS A 112 14.60 -4.54 -2.19
CA LYS A 112 16.03 -4.32 -2.09
C LYS A 112 16.47 -4.15 -0.63
N GLU A 113 15.76 -3.33 0.12
CA GLU A 113 16.13 -3.01 1.49
C GLU A 113 14.90 -2.64 2.29
N VAL A 114 14.92 -2.97 3.58
CA VAL A 114 13.88 -2.58 4.52
C VAL A 114 14.57 -1.93 5.73
N VAL A 115 14.20 -0.69 6.02
CA VAL A 115 14.75 0.07 7.14
C VAL A 115 13.59 0.57 8.00
N PHE A 116 13.71 0.41 9.31
CA PHE A 116 12.74 0.96 10.25
C PHE A 116 13.48 1.84 11.24
N GLU A 117 13.38 3.15 11.05
CA GLU A 117 14.04 4.16 11.88
C GLU A 117 13.11 5.35 12.11
N ASP A 118 13.18 5.93 13.29
CA ASP A 118 12.47 7.17 13.63
C ASP A 118 10.95 7.09 13.39
N GLY A 119 10.37 5.91 13.57
CA GLY A 119 8.94 5.70 13.36
C GLY A 119 8.53 5.60 11.90
N LEU A 120 9.50 5.52 10.99
CA LEU A 120 9.24 5.40 9.55
C LEU A 120 9.78 4.07 9.04
N LEU A 121 8.90 3.29 8.43
CA LEU A 121 9.28 2.06 7.74
C LEU A 121 9.50 2.40 6.27
N SER A 122 10.72 2.22 5.79
CA SER A 122 11.11 2.49 4.41
C SER A 122 11.45 1.18 3.71
N ILE A 123 10.76 0.88 2.64
CA ILE A 123 10.96 -0.33 1.84
C ILE A 123 11.39 0.09 0.44
N SER A 124 12.61 -0.24 0.09
CA SER A 124 13.15 0.04 -1.24
C SER A 124 12.82 -1.10 -2.18
N LEU A 125 12.21 -0.76 -3.30
CA LEU A 125 11.76 -1.69 -4.33
C LEU A 125 12.52 -1.41 -5.61
N GLY A 126 12.97 -2.45 -6.29
CA GLY A 126 13.70 -2.32 -7.55
C GLY A 126 13.16 -3.26 -8.60
N LYS A 127 13.28 -2.85 -9.86
CA LYS A 127 12.94 -3.70 -10.99
C LYS A 127 14.12 -4.59 -11.32
N VAL A 128 13.84 -5.87 -11.44
CA VAL A 128 14.79 -6.89 -11.87
C VAL A 128 14.23 -7.48 -13.14
N VAL A 129 15.08 -7.64 -14.15
CA VAL A 129 14.65 -8.31 -15.38
C VAL A 129 14.64 -9.80 -15.09
N PRO A 130 13.46 -10.48 -15.06
CA PRO A 130 13.42 -11.93 -14.94
C PRO A 130 14.23 -12.58 -16.04
N GLU A 131 14.85 -13.70 -15.75
CA GLU A 131 15.73 -14.40 -16.71
C GLU A 131 15.04 -14.66 -18.05
N HIS A 132 13.75 -15.01 -18.02
CA HIS A 132 12.97 -15.27 -19.24
C HIS A 132 12.54 -13.99 -19.98
N HIS A 133 12.71 -12.81 -19.36
CA HIS A 133 12.43 -11.51 -19.98
C HIS A 133 13.69 -10.79 -20.42
N ALA A 134 14.86 -11.34 -20.11
CA ALA A 134 16.11 -10.74 -20.52
C ALA A 134 16.23 -10.77 -22.06
N ARG A 135 16.91 -9.75 -22.60
CA ARG A 135 17.13 -9.66 -24.04
C ARG A 135 17.89 -10.91 -24.53
N LYS A 136 17.34 -11.57 -25.53
CA LYS A 136 18.02 -12.66 -26.23
C LYS A 136 18.13 -12.29 -27.69
N ASP A 137 19.35 -12.27 -28.19
CA ASP A 137 19.58 -11.99 -29.60
C ASP A 137 19.56 -13.31 -30.37
N TYR A 138 18.67 -13.38 -31.36
CA TYR A 138 18.52 -14.56 -32.21
C TYR A 138 19.16 -14.36 -33.60
N LEU A 139 19.57 -13.12 -33.88
CA LEU A 139 20.21 -12.77 -35.15
C LEU A 139 21.14 -11.59 -34.95
#